data_96dd5ef2b8f3ef88309bf5dd5e04a229
#
_entry.id   96dd5ef2b8f3ef88309bf5dd5e04a229
#
_cell.length_a   1.000
_cell.length_b   1.000
_cell.length_c   1.000
_cell.angle_alpha   90.00
_cell.angle_beta   90.00
_cell.angle_gamma   90.00
#
_symmetry.space_group_name_H-M   'P 1'
#
loop_
_entity.id
_entity.type
_entity.pdbx_description
1 polymer ?
#
loop_
_entity_poly.entity_id
_entity_poly.type
_entity_poly.pdbx_seq_one_letter_code
_entity_poly.pdbx_strand_id
1 'polypeptide(L)'
;MTQPQQKVPKRIASVIINSLKGGVVPRVGLPYITVGREAEIAALLHDLELVADGGASFRFLVGRYGSGKSFLLQTIRNHAMGRGFVVADADLTPERRLHGTKGQGLATYRELIGNLSTKTRPEGGALTLVLERWISNVQSQVALSTGLAADDPAFANEVERAIMAQIQQLQELVHGFDFARLLTLYWRAHLEADDETKANVIRWFRGEYRTKTEARADLGVNIVITDDDWYDYLKLFASFFKGAGYEGLVILVDELVNLYKIPNAVSRQYNYEKILTMYNDTLQGKARYLGIIMSGTPQSIEDRRRGLYSYEALRSRLTQGRFASEGLADLLAPVIRLQPLTYEELLVLTEKLADIHAGLFGYECTITEDDLVTFLQLEFDRVGADTHLTPREVIRDFVELLDILYQTEGLTIEQILGSHQLSSTSEVTQSGSSGNLYAEFDI
;
A
#
# COMPACT_ATOMS: atom_id res chain seq x y z
N MET A 1 3.52 -33.24 -8.22
CA MET A 1 4.76 -33.23 -7.39
C MET A 1 4.64 -32.04 -6.45
N THR A 2 4.18 -32.27 -5.24
CA THR A 2 4.06 -31.27 -4.16
C THR A 2 5.47 -30.80 -3.79
N GLN A 3 5.75 -29.51 -3.97
CA GLN A 3 6.98 -28.92 -3.46
C GLN A 3 7.01 -29.11 -1.93
N PRO A 4 8.18 -29.43 -1.32
CA PRO A 4 8.25 -29.57 0.12
C PRO A 4 7.80 -28.26 0.77
N GLN A 5 6.75 -28.33 1.58
CA GLN A 5 6.20 -27.17 2.30
C GLN A 5 7.32 -26.54 3.13
N GLN A 6 7.64 -25.31 2.82
CA GLN A 6 8.69 -24.56 3.51
C GLN A 6 8.18 -24.22 4.91
N LYS A 7 8.74 -24.87 5.95
CA LYS A 7 8.33 -24.69 7.35
C LYS A 7 8.40 -23.22 7.75
N VAL A 8 7.24 -22.63 8.08
CA VAL A 8 7.14 -21.22 8.47
C VAL A 8 7.81 -21.01 9.83
N PRO A 9 8.75 -20.06 9.99
CA PRO A 9 9.35 -19.77 11.28
C PRO A 9 8.28 -19.35 12.31
N LYS A 10 8.35 -19.84 13.55
CA LYS A 10 7.34 -19.59 14.60
C LYS A 10 7.00 -18.11 14.79
N ARG A 11 8.02 -17.21 14.73
CA ARG A 11 7.80 -15.76 14.81
C ARG A 11 6.91 -15.24 13.68
N ILE A 12 7.12 -15.71 12.47
CA ILE A 12 6.33 -15.31 11.29
C ILE A 12 4.93 -15.91 11.39
N ALA A 13 4.81 -17.19 11.75
CA ALA A 13 3.53 -17.85 11.96
C ALA A 13 2.68 -17.11 12.99
N SER A 14 3.26 -16.70 14.12
CA SER A 14 2.57 -15.92 15.15
C SER A 14 2.05 -14.58 14.63
N VAL A 15 2.86 -13.85 13.83
CA VAL A 15 2.41 -12.58 13.22
C VAL A 15 1.26 -12.82 12.24
N ILE A 16 1.35 -13.86 11.39
CA ILE A 16 0.30 -14.20 10.43
C ILE A 16 -1.01 -14.48 11.18
N ILE A 17 -1.03 -15.46 12.08
CA ILE A 17 -2.25 -15.90 12.78
C ILE A 17 -2.88 -14.75 13.58
N ASN A 18 -2.08 -14.02 14.38
CA ASN A 18 -2.60 -12.92 15.20
C ASN A 18 -3.14 -11.76 14.35
N SER A 19 -2.48 -11.40 13.24
CA SER A 19 -2.96 -10.35 12.34
C SER A 19 -4.27 -10.73 11.68
N LEU A 20 -4.36 -11.95 11.15
CA LEU A 20 -5.55 -12.46 10.47
C LEU A 20 -6.73 -12.61 11.44
N LYS A 21 -6.49 -13.08 12.66
CA LYS A 21 -7.49 -13.14 13.74
C LYS A 21 -8.02 -11.74 14.08
N GLY A 22 -7.15 -10.73 14.10
CA GLY A 22 -7.52 -9.33 14.28
C GLY A 22 -8.15 -8.68 13.05
N GLY A 23 -8.34 -9.40 11.93
CA GLY A 23 -8.92 -8.88 10.69
C GLY A 23 -8.02 -7.90 9.94
N VAL A 24 -6.71 -7.88 10.25
CA VAL A 24 -5.72 -7.02 9.58
C VAL A 24 -4.75 -7.84 8.73
N VAL A 25 -4.18 -7.21 7.72
CA VAL A 25 -3.19 -7.85 6.85
C VAL A 25 -1.82 -7.87 7.55
N PRO A 26 -1.15 -9.03 7.66
CA PRO A 26 0.19 -9.11 8.23
C PRO A 26 1.21 -8.35 7.34
N ARG A 27 2.15 -7.64 7.96
CA ARG A 27 3.22 -6.94 7.20
C ARG A 27 4.33 -7.89 6.73
N VAL A 28 4.46 -9.05 7.36
CA VAL A 28 5.46 -10.08 7.04
C VAL A 28 4.78 -11.42 6.83
N GLY A 29 5.43 -12.32 6.07
CA GLY A 29 4.93 -13.68 5.86
C GLY A 29 3.85 -13.81 4.77
N LEU A 30 3.56 -12.76 4.01
CA LEU A 30 2.58 -12.78 2.92
C LEU A 30 2.81 -13.91 1.91
N PRO A 31 4.05 -14.24 1.47
CA PRO A 31 4.27 -15.32 0.52
C PRO A 31 3.77 -16.69 0.99
N TYR A 32 3.69 -16.92 2.30
CA TYR A 32 3.18 -18.20 2.84
C TYR A 32 1.66 -18.35 2.70
N ILE A 33 0.93 -17.23 2.59
CA ILE A 33 -0.54 -17.19 2.54
C ILE A 33 -1.08 -16.56 1.24
N THR A 34 -0.22 -16.29 0.26
CA THR A 34 -0.66 -15.81 -1.05
C THR A 34 -1.29 -16.95 -1.84
N VAL A 35 -2.49 -16.72 -2.36
CA VAL A 35 -3.26 -17.63 -3.21
C VAL A 35 -4.05 -16.82 -4.23
N GLY A 36 -4.09 -17.27 -5.48
CA GLY A 36 -5.00 -16.79 -6.52
C GLY A 36 -4.81 -15.34 -6.96
N ARG A 37 -3.59 -14.79 -6.87
CA ARG A 37 -3.28 -13.40 -7.22
C ARG A 37 -2.06 -13.25 -8.12
N GLU A 38 -1.62 -14.36 -8.73
CA GLU A 38 -0.38 -14.40 -9.51
C GLU A 38 -0.43 -13.45 -10.71
N ALA A 39 -1.58 -13.39 -11.39
CA ALA A 39 -1.76 -12.55 -12.58
C ALA A 39 -1.74 -11.05 -12.23
N GLU A 40 -2.46 -10.64 -11.19
CA GLU A 40 -2.48 -9.25 -10.72
C GLU A 40 -1.11 -8.83 -10.17
N ILE A 41 -0.44 -9.71 -9.42
CA ILE A 41 0.93 -9.48 -8.94
C ILE A 41 1.87 -9.31 -10.13
N ALA A 42 1.84 -10.21 -11.12
CA ALA A 42 2.69 -10.15 -12.30
C ALA A 42 2.50 -8.83 -13.08
N ALA A 43 1.25 -8.38 -13.27
CA ALA A 43 0.95 -7.12 -13.95
C ALA A 43 1.52 -5.92 -13.19
N LEU A 44 1.36 -5.88 -11.85
CA LEU A 44 1.89 -4.79 -11.03
C LEU A 44 3.43 -4.84 -10.92
N LEU A 45 4.04 -6.01 -10.95
CA LEU A 45 5.50 -6.16 -11.00
C LEU A 45 6.07 -5.68 -12.35
N HIS A 46 5.35 -5.89 -13.46
CA HIS A 46 5.72 -5.31 -14.76
C HIS A 46 5.67 -3.78 -14.74
N ASP A 47 4.67 -3.18 -14.08
CA ASP A 47 4.63 -1.74 -13.87
C ASP A 47 5.86 -1.21 -13.09
N LEU A 48 6.35 -1.96 -12.11
CA LEU A 48 7.57 -1.59 -11.37
C LEU A 48 8.80 -1.58 -12.29
N GLU A 49 8.91 -2.50 -13.25
CA GLU A 49 9.98 -2.52 -14.25
C GLU A 49 9.94 -1.25 -15.11
N LEU A 50 8.75 -0.87 -15.59
CA LEU A 50 8.56 0.37 -16.35
C LEU A 50 8.95 1.61 -15.52
N VAL A 51 8.65 1.64 -14.23
CA VAL A 51 9.03 2.72 -13.32
C VAL A 51 10.54 2.77 -13.11
N ALA A 52 11.22 1.63 -12.95
CA ALA A 52 12.66 1.54 -12.78
C ALA A 52 13.42 2.07 -14.01
N ASP A 53 12.86 1.87 -15.20
CA ASP A 53 13.39 2.34 -16.50
C ASP A 53 13.14 3.83 -16.76
N GLY A 54 12.56 4.56 -15.79
CA GLY A 54 12.35 6.01 -15.87
C GLY A 54 10.95 6.44 -16.26
N GLY A 55 10.04 5.49 -16.43
CA GLY A 55 8.62 5.75 -16.65
C GLY A 55 7.86 6.06 -15.36
N ALA A 56 6.53 6.07 -15.48
CA ALA A 56 5.61 6.17 -14.37
C ALA A 56 4.39 5.28 -14.60
N SER A 57 3.78 4.79 -13.51
CA SER A 57 2.58 3.96 -13.56
C SER A 57 1.53 4.48 -12.58
N PHE A 58 0.26 4.38 -13.00
CA PHE A 58 -0.89 4.69 -12.14
C PHE A 58 -1.95 3.60 -12.27
N ARG A 59 -2.28 2.93 -11.16
CA ARG A 59 -3.26 1.85 -11.12
C ARG A 59 -4.32 2.05 -10.04
N PHE A 60 -5.51 1.56 -10.31
CA PHE A 60 -6.57 1.40 -9.33
C PHE A 60 -6.82 -0.08 -9.06
N LEU A 61 -6.79 -0.49 -7.79
CA LEU A 61 -7.22 -1.80 -7.35
C LEU A 61 -8.66 -1.69 -6.83
N VAL A 62 -9.58 -2.37 -7.50
CA VAL A 62 -11.01 -2.31 -7.18
C VAL A 62 -11.50 -3.66 -6.71
N GLY A 63 -12.15 -3.69 -5.56
CA GLY A 63 -12.73 -4.90 -5.01
C GLY A 63 -13.61 -4.61 -3.79
N ARG A 64 -14.50 -5.52 -3.46
CA ARG A 64 -15.37 -5.41 -2.28
C ARG A 64 -14.56 -5.37 -0.98
N TYR A 65 -15.18 -5.01 0.13
CA TYR A 65 -14.55 -5.18 1.44
C TYR A 65 -14.18 -6.66 1.64
N GLY A 66 -13.02 -6.91 2.23
CA GLY A 66 -12.51 -8.26 2.47
C GLY A 66 -11.98 -9.01 1.24
N SER A 67 -12.04 -8.44 0.03
CA SER A 67 -11.58 -9.09 -1.22
C SER A 67 -10.06 -9.23 -1.38
N GLY A 68 -9.27 -8.73 -0.41
CA GLY A 68 -7.81 -8.82 -0.46
C GLY A 68 -7.08 -7.61 -1.07
N LYS A 69 -7.73 -6.45 -1.27
CA LYS A 69 -7.07 -5.23 -1.78
C LYS A 69 -5.84 -4.84 -0.96
N SER A 70 -6.02 -4.66 0.35
CA SER A 70 -4.92 -4.30 1.25
C SER A 70 -3.85 -5.39 1.33
N PHE A 71 -4.23 -6.66 1.17
CA PHE A 71 -3.30 -7.78 1.05
C PHE A 71 -2.41 -7.64 -0.19
N LEU A 72 -3.01 -7.35 -1.35
CA LEU A 72 -2.28 -7.15 -2.60
C LEU A 72 -1.39 -5.90 -2.52
N LEU A 73 -1.86 -4.79 -1.94
CA LEU A 73 -1.03 -3.60 -1.70
C LEU A 73 0.20 -3.93 -0.85
N GLN A 74 0.04 -4.66 0.26
CA GLN A 74 1.17 -5.06 1.10
C GLN A 74 2.10 -6.06 0.40
N THR A 75 1.57 -6.93 -0.45
CA THR A 75 2.37 -7.85 -1.27
C THR A 75 3.25 -7.06 -2.24
N ILE A 76 2.68 -6.11 -2.99
CA ILE A 76 3.43 -5.25 -3.91
C ILE A 76 4.42 -4.36 -3.16
N ARG A 77 4.07 -3.83 -1.98
CA ARG A 77 4.98 -3.09 -1.09
C ARG A 77 6.25 -3.90 -0.79
N ASN A 78 6.09 -5.16 -0.40
CA ASN A 78 7.23 -6.03 -0.09
C ASN A 78 8.08 -6.34 -1.33
N HIS A 79 7.44 -6.61 -2.48
CA HIS A 79 8.15 -6.82 -3.74
C HIS A 79 8.90 -5.56 -4.19
N ALA A 80 8.29 -4.39 -4.11
CA ALA A 80 8.91 -3.11 -4.47
C ALA A 80 10.16 -2.83 -3.61
N MET A 81 10.03 -2.97 -2.27
CA MET A 81 11.20 -2.83 -1.38
C MET A 81 12.28 -3.87 -1.68
N GLY A 82 11.90 -5.12 -1.97
CA GLY A 82 12.82 -6.19 -2.36
C GLY A 82 13.62 -5.88 -3.62
N ARG A 83 13.00 -5.17 -4.58
CA ARG A 83 13.59 -4.70 -5.84
C ARG A 83 14.33 -3.36 -5.73
N GLY A 84 14.44 -2.78 -4.54
CA GLY A 84 15.23 -1.56 -4.33
C GLY A 84 14.44 -0.25 -4.46
N PHE A 85 13.11 -0.27 -4.51
CA PHE A 85 12.30 0.94 -4.45
C PHE A 85 12.20 1.48 -3.02
N VAL A 86 11.98 2.79 -2.91
CA VAL A 86 11.39 3.41 -1.73
C VAL A 86 9.87 3.31 -1.85
N VAL A 87 9.19 2.93 -0.79
CA VAL A 87 7.72 2.79 -0.79
C VAL A 87 7.12 3.72 0.26
N ALA A 88 6.03 4.38 -0.08
CA ALA A 88 5.23 5.20 0.82
C ALA A 88 3.78 4.70 0.82
N ASP A 89 3.18 4.53 1.98
CA ASP A 89 1.79 4.11 2.10
C ASP A 89 0.97 5.08 2.96
N ALA A 90 -0.30 5.27 2.59
CA ALA A 90 -1.25 6.05 3.37
C ALA A 90 -2.68 5.55 3.17
N ASP A 91 -3.44 5.52 4.27
CA ASP A 91 -4.89 5.31 4.23
C ASP A 91 -5.59 6.66 4.24
N LEU A 92 -6.50 6.88 3.29
CA LEU A 92 -7.33 8.07 3.30
C LEU A 92 -8.33 8.01 4.47
N THR A 93 -8.57 9.18 5.07
CA THR A 93 -9.54 9.37 6.16
C THR A 93 -10.28 10.70 5.95
N PRO A 94 -11.28 11.03 6.76
CA PRO A 94 -11.88 12.36 6.71
C PRO A 94 -10.87 13.52 6.87
N GLU A 95 -9.78 13.30 7.62
CA GLU A 95 -8.72 14.28 7.88
C GLU A 95 -7.57 14.20 6.87
N ARG A 96 -7.40 13.07 6.18
CA ARG A 96 -6.37 12.81 5.18
C ARG A 96 -7.02 12.59 3.81
N ARG A 97 -7.00 13.61 2.97
CA ARG A 97 -7.57 13.61 1.61
C ARG A 97 -6.50 13.99 0.60
N LEU A 98 -6.84 13.97 -0.67
CA LEU A 98 -5.89 14.40 -1.71
C LEU A 98 -5.92 15.93 -1.92
N HIS A 99 -7.02 16.56 -1.56
CA HIS A 99 -7.22 18.02 -1.58
C HIS A 99 -8.14 18.44 -0.44
N GLY A 100 -7.87 19.61 0.14
CA GLY A 100 -8.72 20.22 1.15
C GLY A 100 -8.29 21.64 1.48
N THR A 101 -9.13 22.38 2.21
CA THR A 101 -8.87 23.79 2.59
C THR A 101 -8.28 23.93 3.99
N LYS A 102 -8.12 22.81 4.71
CA LYS A 102 -7.66 22.80 6.11
C LYS A 102 -6.44 21.90 6.32
N GLY A 103 -5.61 21.76 5.30
CA GLY A 103 -4.39 20.93 5.38
C GLY A 103 -4.63 19.44 5.21
N GLN A 104 -5.78 19.01 4.63
CA GLN A 104 -6.06 17.58 4.47
C GLN A 104 -5.15 16.90 3.42
N GLY A 105 -4.80 17.60 2.33
CA GLY A 105 -3.83 17.10 1.35
C GLY A 105 -2.43 17.02 1.94
N LEU A 106 -2.03 18.06 2.68
CA LEU A 106 -0.78 18.09 3.41
C LEU A 106 -0.72 16.99 4.49
N ALA A 107 -1.84 16.64 5.12
CA ALA A 107 -1.90 15.53 6.08
C ALA A 107 -1.64 14.18 5.40
N THR A 108 -2.16 13.96 4.19
CA THR A 108 -1.84 12.77 3.38
C THR A 108 -0.37 12.73 2.98
N TYR A 109 0.19 13.86 2.57
CA TYR A 109 1.62 13.96 2.28
C TYR A 109 2.49 13.61 3.50
N ARG A 110 2.15 14.16 4.67
CA ARG A 110 2.88 13.87 5.93
C ARG A 110 2.85 12.39 6.28
N GLU A 111 1.71 11.74 6.08
CA GLU A 111 1.58 10.30 6.28
C GLU A 111 2.48 9.53 5.30
N LEU A 112 2.43 9.87 4.00
CA LEU A 112 3.28 9.24 2.99
C LEU A 112 4.78 9.39 3.31
N ILE A 113 5.23 10.59 3.66
CA ILE A 113 6.64 10.82 3.97
C ILE A 113 7.03 10.20 5.32
N GLY A 114 6.11 10.17 6.29
CA GLY A 114 6.30 9.47 7.57
C GLY A 114 6.46 7.96 7.39
N ASN A 115 5.71 7.37 6.46
CA ASN A 115 5.70 5.94 6.15
C ASN A 115 6.72 5.53 5.08
N LEU A 116 7.61 6.44 4.63
CA LEU A 116 8.68 6.07 3.70
C LEU A 116 9.45 4.85 4.22
N SER A 117 9.48 3.80 3.43
CA SER A 117 10.03 2.50 3.78
C SER A 117 11.00 2.02 2.72
N THR A 118 12.00 1.27 3.15
CA THR A 118 13.00 0.61 2.30
C THR A 118 13.18 -0.84 2.77
N LYS A 119 13.90 -1.65 2.00
CA LYS A 119 14.24 -3.03 2.40
C LYS A 119 14.93 -3.10 3.76
N THR A 120 15.77 -2.11 4.10
CA THR A 120 16.50 -2.06 5.38
C THR A 120 15.70 -1.42 6.50
N ARG A 121 14.65 -0.68 6.20
CA ARG A 121 13.75 -0.06 7.17
C ARG A 121 12.28 -0.19 6.70
N PRO A 122 11.69 -1.38 6.85
CA PRO A 122 10.34 -1.66 6.31
C PRO A 122 9.20 -1.07 7.16
N GLU A 123 9.47 -0.63 8.40
CA GLU A 123 8.44 -0.11 9.31
C GLU A 123 8.07 1.36 9.07
N GLY A 124 8.73 2.05 8.14
CA GLY A 124 8.55 3.49 7.92
C GLY A 124 9.68 4.36 8.48
N GLY A 125 9.57 5.67 8.28
CA GLY A 125 10.54 6.65 8.77
C GLY A 125 11.92 6.57 8.11
N ALA A 126 11.99 6.08 6.86
CA ALA A 126 13.26 5.86 6.17
C ALA A 126 13.91 7.13 5.61
N LEU A 127 13.25 8.31 5.66
CA LEU A 127 13.75 9.52 5.00
C LEU A 127 15.20 9.86 5.39
N THR A 128 15.50 9.89 6.68
CA THR A 128 16.85 10.17 7.18
C THR A 128 17.86 9.17 6.66
N LEU A 129 17.51 7.87 6.73
CA LEU A 129 18.38 6.81 6.22
C LEU A 129 18.65 6.94 4.72
N VAL A 130 17.65 7.35 3.95
CA VAL A 130 17.80 7.58 2.49
C VAL A 130 18.74 8.73 2.19
N LEU A 131 18.64 9.85 2.94
CA LEU A 131 19.53 10.99 2.80
C LEU A 131 20.99 10.64 3.18
N GLU A 132 21.20 9.94 4.29
CA GLU A 132 22.53 9.46 4.70
C GLU A 132 23.13 8.48 3.68
N ARG A 133 22.32 7.54 3.16
CA ARG A 133 22.75 6.60 2.15
C ARG A 133 23.07 7.29 0.82
N TRP A 134 22.32 8.30 0.43
CA TRP A 134 22.61 9.10 -0.75
C TRP A 134 24.03 9.67 -0.68
N ILE A 135 24.40 10.32 0.42
CA ILE A 135 25.74 10.88 0.64
C ILE A 135 26.80 9.78 0.56
N SER A 136 26.61 8.67 1.26
CA SER A 136 27.53 7.53 1.26
C SER A 136 27.71 6.90 -0.13
N ASN A 137 26.61 6.82 -0.91
CA ASN A 137 26.68 6.31 -2.28
C ASN A 137 27.48 7.24 -3.19
N VAL A 138 27.28 8.56 -3.09
CA VAL A 138 28.07 9.53 -3.88
C VAL A 138 29.56 9.45 -3.50
N GLN A 139 29.88 9.40 -2.21
CA GLN A 139 31.27 9.23 -1.75
C GLN A 139 31.91 7.94 -2.32
N SER A 140 31.17 6.83 -2.29
CA SER A 140 31.64 5.55 -2.83
C SER A 140 31.86 5.59 -4.33
N GLN A 141 30.96 6.24 -5.09
CA GLN A 141 31.09 6.41 -6.53
C GLN A 141 32.29 7.28 -6.90
N VAL A 142 32.53 8.37 -6.17
CA VAL A 142 33.69 9.24 -6.35
C VAL A 142 34.99 8.48 -6.07
N ALA A 143 35.06 7.73 -4.96
CA ALA A 143 36.24 6.92 -4.66
C ALA A 143 36.56 5.91 -5.77
N LEU A 144 35.54 5.24 -6.30
CA LEU A 144 35.69 4.25 -7.38
C LEU A 144 36.10 4.90 -8.72
N SER A 145 35.55 6.07 -9.04
CA SER A 145 35.80 6.73 -10.35
C SER A 145 37.10 7.51 -10.39
N THR A 146 37.56 8.06 -9.27
CA THR A 146 38.77 8.90 -9.19
C THR A 146 39.98 8.15 -8.63
N GLY A 147 39.78 7.08 -7.89
CA GLY A 147 40.81 6.36 -7.15
C GLY A 147 41.36 7.12 -5.95
N LEU A 148 40.74 8.26 -5.57
CA LEU A 148 41.15 9.07 -4.42
C LEU A 148 40.77 8.37 -3.11
N ALA A 149 41.64 8.46 -2.13
CA ALA A 149 41.34 8.01 -0.78
C ALA A 149 40.49 9.06 -0.02
N ALA A 150 39.73 8.62 0.96
CA ALA A 150 38.80 9.51 1.71
C ALA A 150 39.51 10.64 2.49
N ASP A 151 40.78 10.47 2.79
CA ASP A 151 41.64 11.45 3.47
C ASP A 151 42.37 12.41 2.50
N ASP A 152 42.23 12.22 1.19
CA ASP A 152 42.79 13.12 0.18
C ASP A 152 41.96 14.42 0.15
N PRO A 153 42.62 15.62 0.27
CA PRO A 153 41.89 16.90 0.16
C PRO A 153 41.12 17.08 -1.13
N ALA A 154 41.56 16.47 -2.26
CA ALA A 154 40.84 16.50 -3.51
C ALA A 154 39.56 15.69 -3.51
N PHE A 155 39.45 14.65 -2.65
CA PHE A 155 38.26 13.80 -2.56
C PHE A 155 37.02 14.59 -2.15
N ALA A 156 37.11 15.43 -1.12
CA ALA A 156 35.98 16.25 -0.65
C ALA A 156 35.43 17.16 -1.77
N ASN A 157 36.32 17.76 -2.57
CA ASN A 157 35.91 18.62 -3.70
C ASN A 157 35.20 17.84 -4.81
N GLU A 158 35.67 16.62 -5.11
CA GLU A 158 35.01 15.76 -6.11
C GLU A 158 33.66 15.26 -5.62
N VAL A 159 33.51 14.92 -4.33
CA VAL A 159 32.21 14.55 -3.73
C VAL A 159 31.24 15.73 -3.78
N GLU A 160 31.69 16.95 -3.41
CA GLU A 160 30.84 18.15 -3.50
C GLU A 160 30.38 18.40 -4.94
N ARG A 161 31.29 18.29 -5.92
CA ARG A 161 30.97 18.45 -7.34
C ARG A 161 29.93 17.42 -7.80
N ALA A 162 30.09 16.16 -7.42
CA ALA A 162 29.15 15.09 -7.78
C ALA A 162 27.75 15.30 -7.15
N ILE A 163 27.70 15.71 -5.89
CA ILE A 163 26.45 16.07 -5.19
C ILE A 163 25.77 17.24 -5.90
N MET A 164 26.50 18.31 -6.20
CA MET A 164 25.94 19.49 -6.87
C MET A 164 25.40 19.14 -8.27
N ALA A 165 26.10 18.27 -9.00
CA ALA A 165 25.64 17.82 -10.32
C ALA A 165 24.30 17.02 -10.23
N GLN A 166 24.15 16.15 -9.23
CA GLN A 166 22.89 15.43 -9.01
C GLN A 166 21.76 16.38 -8.58
N ILE A 167 22.04 17.31 -7.67
CA ILE A 167 21.08 18.32 -7.21
C ILE A 167 20.61 19.23 -8.35
N GLN A 168 21.51 19.60 -9.26
CA GLN A 168 21.19 20.46 -10.40
C GLN A 168 20.16 19.84 -11.32
N GLN A 169 20.16 18.53 -11.52
CA GLN A 169 19.17 17.82 -12.33
C GLN A 169 17.73 17.95 -11.78
N LEU A 170 17.58 18.16 -10.47
CA LEU A 170 16.27 18.34 -9.85
C LEU A 170 15.72 19.77 -10.04
N GLN A 171 16.58 20.76 -10.31
CA GLN A 171 16.17 22.17 -10.45
C GLN A 171 15.23 22.41 -11.64
N GLU A 172 15.27 21.54 -12.66
CA GLU A 172 14.39 21.64 -13.83
C GLU A 172 12.93 21.26 -13.53
N LEU A 173 12.70 20.59 -12.41
CA LEU A 173 11.35 20.18 -11.97
C LEU A 173 10.63 21.33 -11.23
N VAL A 174 9.31 21.29 -11.22
CA VAL A 174 8.49 22.22 -10.43
C VAL A 174 8.92 22.17 -8.96
N HIS A 175 9.16 23.33 -8.35
CA HIS A 175 9.74 23.47 -7.00
C HIS A 175 11.16 22.89 -6.83
N GLY A 176 11.80 22.48 -7.91
CA GLY A 176 13.11 21.84 -7.88
C GLY A 176 14.22 22.73 -7.30
N PHE A 177 14.15 24.06 -7.51
CA PHE A 177 15.15 25.00 -6.98
C PHE A 177 15.21 24.99 -5.45
N ASP A 178 14.05 25.11 -4.78
CA ASP A 178 14.00 25.12 -3.31
C ASP A 178 14.33 23.74 -2.72
N PHE A 179 13.87 22.67 -3.38
CA PHE A 179 14.21 21.29 -2.99
C PHE A 179 15.72 21.06 -3.07
N ALA A 180 16.34 21.48 -4.17
CA ALA A 180 17.78 21.43 -4.39
C ALA A 180 18.57 22.22 -3.34
N ARG A 181 18.07 23.42 -2.98
CA ARG A 181 18.65 24.24 -1.93
C ARG A 181 18.64 23.54 -0.57
N LEU A 182 17.55 22.88 -0.23
CA LEU A 182 17.42 22.12 1.03
C LEU A 182 18.33 20.89 1.06
N LEU A 183 18.49 20.17 -0.05
CA LEU A 183 19.47 19.09 -0.16
C LEU A 183 20.90 19.60 0.01
N THR A 184 21.22 20.77 -0.57
CA THR A 184 22.52 21.42 -0.40
C THR A 184 22.77 21.80 1.07
N LEU A 185 21.73 22.33 1.73
CA LEU A 185 21.81 22.69 3.16
C LEU A 185 22.02 21.43 4.02
N TYR A 186 21.30 20.36 3.73
CA TYR A 186 21.49 19.07 4.41
C TYR A 186 22.91 18.52 4.23
N TRP A 187 23.45 18.59 3.02
CA TRP A 187 24.81 18.16 2.73
C TRP A 187 25.86 18.97 3.53
N ARG A 188 25.74 20.31 3.53
CA ARG A 188 26.65 21.17 4.32
C ARG A 188 26.57 20.88 5.80
N ALA A 189 25.36 20.77 6.34
CA ALA A 189 25.13 20.40 7.72
C ALA A 189 25.72 19.02 8.07
N HIS A 190 25.71 18.08 7.11
CA HIS A 190 26.35 16.77 7.28
C HIS A 190 27.88 16.91 7.40
N LEU A 191 28.52 17.74 6.58
CA LEU A 191 29.97 18.00 6.65
C LEU A 191 30.38 18.67 7.96
N GLU A 192 29.57 19.61 8.45
CA GLU A 192 29.82 20.39 9.66
C GLU A 192 29.37 19.68 10.93
N ALA A 193 28.79 18.48 10.83
CA ALA A 193 28.14 17.74 11.92
C ALA A 193 27.06 18.58 12.65
N ASP A 194 26.34 19.44 11.90
CA ASP A 194 25.24 20.26 12.40
C ASP A 194 23.93 19.46 12.37
N ASP A 195 23.67 18.76 13.48
CA ASP A 195 22.48 17.92 13.62
C ASP A 195 21.18 18.75 13.71
N GLU A 196 21.23 20.00 14.17
CA GLU A 196 20.07 20.89 14.25
C GLU A 196 19.58 21.27 12.84
N THR A 197 20.46 21.75 11.98
CA THR A 197 20.12 22.07 10.59
C THR A 197 19.66 20.83 9.83
N LYS A 198 20.30 19.66 10.02
CA LYS A 198 19.83 18.38 9.43
C LYS A 198 18.40 18.05 9.87
N ALA A 199 18.10 18.16 11.17
CA ALA A 199 16.78 17.91 11.71
C ALA A 199 15.72 18.89 11.14
N ASN A 200 16.07 20.16 11.02
CA ASN A 200 15.21 21.20 10.45
C ASN A 200 14.92 20.94 8.95
N VAL A 201 15.91 20.51 8.17
CA VAL A 201 15.69 20.11 6.75
C VAL A 201 14.76 18.90 6.67
N ILE A 202 14.95 17.86 7.49
CA ILE A 202 14.07 16.68 7.55
C ILE A 202 12.64 17.10 7.92
N ARG A 203 12.48 17.98 8.91
CA ARG A 203 11.20 18.56 9.33
C ARG A 203 10.51 19.28 8.17
N TRP A 204 11.27 20.01 7.36
CA TRP A 204 10.72 20.67 6.17
C TRP A 204 10.26 19.64 5.12
N PHE A 205 11.07 18.66 4.80
CA PHE A 205 10.70 17.58 3.87
C PHE A 205 9.48 16.79 4.33
N ARG A 206 9.24 16.69 5.62
CA ARG A 206 8.03 16.09 6.20
C ARG A 206 6.79 17.00 6.11
N GLY A 207 6.93 18.25 5.62
CA GLY A 207 5.83 19.21 5.54
C GLY A 207 5.38 19.71 6.92
N GLU A 208 6.22 19.71 7.93
CA GLU A 208 5.87 20.05 9.32
C GLU A 208 5.94 21.53 9.62
N TYR A 209 6.54 22.35 8.75
CA TYR A 209 6.52 23.81 8.89
C TYR A 209 5.13 24.36 8.62
N ARG A 210 4.67 25.23 9.51
CA ARG A 210 3.33 25.82 9.40
C ARG A 210 3.33 27.16 8.66
N THR A 211 4.42 27.90 8.74
CA THR A 211 4.55 29.23 8.15
C THR A 211 5.87 29.40 7.40
N LYS A 212 5.83 30.26 6.36
CA LYS A 212 7.04 30.67 5.64
C LYS A 212 8.04 31.41 6.52
N THR A 213 7.53 32.15 7.53
CA THR A 213 8.38 32.88 8.49
C THR A 213 9.22 31.93 9.32
N GLU A 214 8.64 30.84 9.82
CA GLU A 214 9.33 29.80 10.56
C GLU A 214 10.39 29.10 9.69
N ALA A 215 10.04 28.68 8.47
CA ALA A 215 10.97 28.06 7.53
C ALA A 215 12.12 29.02 7.12
N ARG A 216 11.84 30.32 7.03
CA ARG A 216 12.87 31.32 6.77
C ARG A 216 13.82 31.52 7.94
N ALA A 217 13.31 31.51 9.16
CA ALA A 217 14.16 31.63 10.36
C ALA A 217 15.12 30.46 10.49
N ASP A 218 14.63 29.22 10.33
CA ASP A 218 15.39 27.99 10.57
C ASP A 218 16.28 27.60 9.38
N LEU A 219 15.84 27.81 8.15
CA LEU A 219 16.45 27.28 6.92
C LEU A 219 16.77 28.32 5.85
N GLY A 220 16.39 29.59 6.08
CA GLY A 220 16.57 30.63 5.09
C GLY A 220 15.69 30.50 3.85
N VAL A 221 14.73 29.55 3.79
CA VAL A 221 13.80 29.38 2.67
C VAL A 221 12.46 30.05 2.92
N ASN A 222 11.87 30.65 1.87
CA ASN A 222 10.60 31.36 2.00
C ASN A 222 9.44 30.56 1.38
N ILE A 223 9.47 29.24 1.52
CA ILE A 223 8.48 28.32 0.97
C ILE A 223 8.18 27.22 1.98
N VAL A 224 6.96 26.73 2.00
CA VAL A 224 6.50 25.55 2.77
C VAL A 224 5.63 24.71 1.86
N ILE A 225 5.57 23.41 2.10
CA ILE A 225 4.71 22.47 1.37
C ILE A 225 3.26 22.72 1.78
N THR A 226 2.35 22.78 0.79
CA THR A 226 0.95 23.10 0.97
C THR A 226 0.00 22.04 0.42
N ASP A 227 -1.31 22.20 0.64
CA ASP A 227 -2.36 21.35 0.06
C ASP A 227 -2.36 21.34 -1.47
N ASP A 228 -1.83 22.38 -2.12
CA ASP A 228 -1.86 22.52 -3.57
C ASP A 228 -0.68 21.83 -4.25
N ASP A 229 0.51 21.89 -3.65
CA ASP A 229 1.79 21.54 -4.29
C ASP A 229 2.45 20.26 -3.76
N TRP A 230 1.93 19.63 -2.72
CA TRP A 230 2.55 18.42 -2.11
C TRP A 230 2.83 17.29 -3.09
N TYR A 231 2.04 17.13 -4.15
CA TYR A 231 2.26 16.12 -5.15
C TYR A 231 3.52 16.40 -6.00
N ASP A 232 3.83 17.66 -6.27
CA ASP A 232 5.04 18.03 -7.00
C ASP A 232 6.30 17.64 -6.22
N TYR A 233 6.24 17.73 -4.89
CA TYR A 233 7.33 17.25 -4.03
C TYR A 233 7.48 15.73 -4.05
N LEU A 234 6.42 14.96 -4.21
CA LEU A 234 6.53 13.50 -4.40
C LEU A 234 7.24 13.15 -5.72
N LYS A 235 7.00 13.91 -6.80
CA LYS A 235 7.74 13.75 -8.07
C LYS A 235 9.23 14.07 -7.90
N LEU A 236 9.55 15.11 -7.13
CA LEU A 236 10.93 15.46 -6.78
C LEU A 236 11.60 14.33 -5.98
N PHE A 237 10.92 13.79 -4.98
CA PHE A 237 11.43 12.64 -4.22
C PHE A 237 11.66 11.41 -5.09
N ALA A 238 10.76 11.10 -6.03
CA ALA A 238 10.93 9.96 -6.93
C ALA A 238 12.22 10.09 -7.75
N SER A 239 12.48 11.27 -8.32
CA SER A 239 13.71 11.57 -9.07
C SER A 239 14.95 11.57 -8.16
N PHE A 240 14.85 12.15 -6.97
CA PHE A 240 15.91 12.14 -5.96
C PHE A 240 16.27 10.72 -5.51
N PHE A 241 15.28 9.86 -5.25
CA PHE A 241 15.56 8.47 -4.82
C PHE A 241 16.27 7.68 -5.90
N LYS A 242 15.97 7.91 -7.18
CA LYS A 242 16.74 7.29 -8.28
C LYS A 242 18.20 7.76 -8.24
N GLY A 243 18.44 9.04 -8.07
CA GLY A 243 19.79 9.59 -7.88
C GLY A 243 20.52 9.07 -6.63
N ALA A 244 19.76 8.76 -5.58
CA ALA A 244 20.28 8.18 -4.34
C ALA A 244 20.57 6.66 -4.41
N GLY A 245 20.37 6.02 -5.57
CA GLY A 245 20.66 4.61 -5.82
C GLY A 245 19.50 3.67 -5.46
N TYR A 246 18.28 4.17 -5.46
CA TYR A 246 17.04 3.37 -5.44
C TYR A 246 16.43 3.31 -6.85
N GLU A 247 15.46 2.42 -7.06
CA GLU A 247 14.81 2.29 -8.36
C GLU A 247 13.70 3.33 -8.62
N GLY A 248 13.29 4.06 -7.60
CA GLY A 248 12.26 5.09 -7.65
C GLY A 248 11.38 5.08 -6.40
N LEU A 249 10.18 5.68 -6.52
CA LEU A 249 9.18 5.78 -5.46
C LEU A 249 7.89 5.06 -5.86
N VAL A 250 7.38 4.21 -4.98
CA VAL A 250 6.06 3.57 -5.12
C VAL A 250 5.15 4.11 -4.03
N ILE A 251 4.02 4.69 -4.43
CA ILE A 251 3.00 5.25 -3.53
C ILE A 251 1.79 4.33 -3.51
N LEU A 252 1.40 3.90 -2.33
CA LEU A 252 0.23 3.05 -2.10
C LEU A 252 -0.80 3.85 -1.29
N VAL A 253 -1.99 4.06 -1.87
CA VAL A 253 -3.09 4.79 -1.21
C VAL A 253 -4.28 3.87 -1.07
N ASP A 254 -4.67 3.56 0.15
CA ASP A 254 -5.86 2.74 0.42
C ASP A 254 -7.06 3.62 0.84
N GLU A 255 -8.22 3.01 0.92
CA GLU A 255 -9.47 3.58 1.41
C GLU A 255 -10.01 4.77 0.59
N LEU A 256 -9.99 4.68 -0.76
CA LEU A 256 -10.63 5.69 -1.64
C LEU A 256 -12.11 5.93 -1.32
N VAL A 257 -12.77 4.99 -0.63
CA VAL A 257 -14.15 5.15 -0.15
C VAL A 257 -14.32 6.41 0.71
N ASN A 258 -13.27 6.88 1.38
CA ASN A 258 -13.32 8.10 2.17
C ASN A 258 -13.45 9.37 1.30
N LEU A 259 -13.02 9.35 0.04
CA LEU A 259 -13.33 10.43 -0.92
C LEU A 259 -14.79 10.36 -1.38
N TYR A 260 -15.29 9.15 -1.63
CA TYR A 260 -16.69 8.91 -1.98
C TYR A 260 -17.66 9.42 -0.89
N LYS A 261 -17.28 9.24 0.38
CA LYS A 261 -18.06 9.67 1.55
C LYS A 261 -18.08 11.21 1.77
N ILE A 262 -17.24 12.00 1.09
CA ILE A 262 -17.24 13.46 1.23
C ILE A 262 -18.65 14.01 0.88
N PRO A 263 -19.36 14.66 1.80
CA PRO A 263 -20.73 15.11 1.55
C PRO A 263 -20.81 16.23 0.48
N ASN A 264 -19.91 17.20 0.55
CA ASN A 264 -19.87 18.33 -0.37
C ASN A 264 -19.35 17.91 -1.75
N ALA A 265 -20.18 18.09 -2.79
CA ALA A 265 -19.86 17.68 -4.16
C ALA A 265 -18.64 18.43 -4.74
N VAL A 266 -18.51 19.72 -4.46
CA VAL A 266 -17.38 20.54 -4.95
C VAL A 266 -16.07 20.08 -4.31
N SER A 267 -16.06 19.86 -3.00
CA SER A 267 -14.88 19.34 -2.30
C SER A 267 -14.50 17.94 -2.80
N ARG A 268 -15.48 17.08 -3.11
CA ARG A 268 -15.24 15.77 -3.68
C ARG A 268 -14.64 15.86 -5.07
N GLN A 269 -15.15 16.76 -5.91
CA GLN A 269 -14.64 17.02 -7.26
C GLN A 269 -13.17 17.47 -7.24
N TYR A 270 -12.76 18.38 -6.36
CA TYR A 270 -11.36 18.80 -6.24
C TYR A 270 -10.42 17.60 -5.92
N ASN A 271 -10.87 16.65 -5.12
CA ASN A 271 -10.10 15.43 -4.88
C ASN A 271 -9.99 14.59 -6.16
N TYR A 272 -11.04 14.51 -6.97
CA TYR A 272 -11.03 13.78 -8.25
C TYR A 272 -10.18 14.50 -9.31
N GLU A 273 -10.16 15.82 -9.32
CA GLU A 273 -9.25 16.62 -10.16
C GLU A 273 -7.78 16.37 -9.79
N LYS A 274 -7.46 16.22 -8.50
CA LYS A 274 -6.10 15.86 -8.06
C LYS A 274 -5.73 14.47 -8.57
N ILE A 275 -6.60 13.48 -8.49
CA ILE A 275 -6.39 12.15 -9.08
C ILE A 275 -6.17 12.27 -10.60
N LEU A 276 -6.99 13.03 -11.32
CA LEU A 276 -6.83 13.24 -12.76
C LEU A 276 -5.47 13.87 -13.09
N THR A 277 -5.02 14.84 -12.31
CA THR A 277 -3.69 15.46 -12.47
C THR A 277 -2.59 14.42 -12.33
N MET A 278 -2.60 13.62 -11.25
CA MET A 278 -1.63 12.55 -11.04
C MET A 278 -1.64 11.54 -12.18
N TYR A 279 -2.82 11.11 -12.62
CA TYR A 279 -2.99 10.16 -13.72
C TYR A 279 -2.47 10.72 -15.04
N ASN A 280 -2.80 11.96 -15.38
CA ASN A 280 -2.32 12.60 -16.61
C ASN A 280 -0.79 12.79 -16.59
N ASP A 281 -0.20 13.16 -15.45
CA ASP A 281 1.24 13.36 -15.32
C ASP A 281 2.02 12.06 -15.58
N THR A 282 1.47 10.89 -15.16
CA THR A 282 2.08 9.60 -15.48
C THR A 282 2.03 9.29 -16.98
N LEU A 283 0.91 9.58 -17.65
CA LEU A 283 0.74 9.31 -19.09
C LEU A 283 1.50 10.29 -19.97
N GLN A 284 1.73 11.52 -19.50
CA GLN A 284 2.39 12.58 -20.27
C GLN A 284 3.91 12.67 -20.02
N GLY A 285 4.46 11.77 -19.23
CA GLY A 285 5.89 11.76 -18.88
C GLY A 285 6.34 12.91 -17.97
N LYS A 286 5.40 13.59 -17.30
CA LYS A 286 5.68 14.62 -16.29
C LYS A 286 6.04 14.04 -14.93
N ALA A 287 5.65 12.80 -14.66
CA ALA A 287 6.13 12.00 -13.56
C ALA A 287 7.15 10.98 -14.09
N ARG A 288 8.22 10.78 -13.34
CA ARG A 288 9.28 9.82 -13.67
C ARG A 288 9.68 9.07 -12.43
N TYR A 289 10.06 7.79 -12.58
CA TYR A 289 10.46 6.92 -11.46
C TYR A 289 9.39 6.82 -10.37
N LEU A 290 8.11 6.95 -10.74
CA LEU A 290 6.99 7.05 -9.82
C LEU A 290 5.89 6.05 -10.15
N GLY A 291 5.63 5.11 -9.25
CA GLY A 291 4.46 4.22 -9.29
C GLY A 291 3.40 4.67 -8.30
N ILE A 292 2.14 4.74 -8.70
CA ILE A 292 1.02 5.06 -7.82
C ILE A 292 -0.03 3.96 -7.94
N ILE A 293 -0.40 3.37 -6.81
CA ILE A 293 -1.48 2.38 -6.74
C ILE A 293 -2.50 2.86 -5.71
N MET A 294 -3.73 3.07 -6.14
CA MET A 294 -4.84 3.47 -5.27
C MET A 294 -5.86 2.34 -5.16
N SER A 295 -6.35 2.05 -3.96
CA SER A 295 -7.35 1.01 -3.77
C SER A 295 -8.70 1.56 -3.30
N GLY A 296 -9.79 0.92 -3.77
CA GLY A 296 -11.14 1.31 -3.42
C GLY A 296 -12.19 0.24 -3.68
N THR A 297 -13.41 0.53 -3.26
CA THR A 297 -14.56 -0.32 -3.54
C THR A 297 -15.14 -0.02 -4.94
N PRO A 298 -15.91 -0.95 -5.56
CA PRO A 298 -16.61 -0.68 -6.81
C PRO A 298 -17.44 0.62 -6.73
N GLN A 299 -18.14 0.87 -5.63
CA GLN A 299 -18.89 2.09 -5.41
C GLN A 299 -18.03 3.35 -5.48
N SER A 300 -16.85 3.35 -4.84
CA SER A 300 -15.97 4.54 -4.81
C SER A 300 -15.44 4.91 -6.20
N ILE A 301 -15.36 3.96 -7.12
CA ILE A 301 -14.88 4.16 -8.49
C ILE A 301 -16.04 4.33 -9.48
N GLU A 302 -16.97 3.39 -9.52
CA GLU A 302 -17.91 3.18 -10.63
C GLU A 302 -19.25 3.92 -10.46
N ASP A 303 -19.60 4.35 -9.26
CA ASP A 303 -20.83 5.12 -9.03
C ASP A 303 -20.79 6.44 -9.82
N ARG A 304 -21.77 6.59 -10.72
CA ARG A 304 -21.90 7.78 -11.59
C ARG A 304 -22.39 9.04 -10.86
N ARG A 305 -22.87 8.91 -9.63
CA ARG A 305 -23.37 10.05 -8.84
C ARG A 305 -22.30 10.59 -7.91
N ARG A 306 -21.50 9.73 -7.30
CA ARG A 306 -20.55 10.11 -6.25
C ARG A 306 -19.16 9.54 -6.41
N GLY A 307 -18.98 8.41 -7.10
CA GLY A 307 -17.70 7.76 -7.36
C GLY A 307 -16.82 8.56 -8.33
N LEU A 308 -15.64 8.03 -8.65
CA LEU A 308 -14.74 8.64 -9.64
C LEU A 308 -15.42 8.82 -11.00
N TYR A 309 -16.38 7.94 -11.37
CA TYR A 309 -17.15 8.05 -12.61
C TYR A 309 -18.17 9.19 -12.62
N SER A 310 -18.41 9.85 -11.49
CA SER A 310 -19.18 11.12 -11.46
C SER A 310 -18.42 12.26 -12.11
N TYR A 311 -17.10 12.17 -12.22
CA TYR A 311 -16.22 13.13 -12.90
C TYR A 311 -15.91 12.61 -14.32
N GLU A 312 -16.50 13.24 -15.33
CA GLU A 312 -16.48 12.81 -16.73
C GLU A 312 -15.09 12.51 -17.27
N ALA A 313 -14.12 13.36 -16.93
CA ALA A 313 -12.75 13.22 -17.39
C ALA A 313 -12.07 11.96 -16.87
N LEU A 314 -12.36 11.52 -15.63
CA LEU A 314 -11.90 10.24 -15.10
C LEU A 314 -12.72 9.08 -15.67
N ARG A 315 -14.03 9.23 -15.77
CA ARG A 315 -14.90 8.19 -16.33
C ARG A 315 -14.44 7.75 -17.72
N SER A 316 -14.18 8.70 -18.62
CA SER A 316 -13.74 8.40 -19.98
C SER A 316 -12.42 7.64 -20.06
N ARG A 317 -11.54 7.79 -19.06
CA ARG A 317 -10.21 7.14 -18.98
C ARG A 317 -10.21 5.80 -18.26
N LEU A 318 -11.12 5.63 -17.29
CA LEU A 318 -11.13 4.48 -16.39
C LEU A 318 -12.21 3.45 -16.73
N THR A 319 -13.13 3.78 -17.64
CA THR A 319 -14.17 2.83 -18.07
C THR A 319 -13.53 1.63 -18.76
N GLN A 320 -13.98 0.44 -18.41
CA GLN A 320 -13.53 -0.82 -18.98
C GLN A 320 -13.70 -0.85 -20.50
N GLY A 321 -12.72 -1.39 -21.20
CA GLY A 321 -12.77 -1.58 -22.66
C GLY A 321 -13.86 -2.57 -23.08
N ARG A 322 -14.32 -2.46 -24.32
CA ARG A 322 -15.44 -3.27 -24.87
C ARG A 322 -15.13 -4.77 -24.99
N PHE A 323 -13.85 -5.14 -24.97
CA PHE A 323 -13.42 -6.53 -25.17
C PHE A 323 -13.14 -7.27 -23.86
N ALA A 324 -13.09 -6.55 -22.74
CA ALA A 324 -12.97 -7.17 -21.43
C ALA A 324 -14.35 -7.71 -20.98
N SER A 325 -14.40 -8.98 -20.62
CA SER A 325 -15.60 -9.70 -20.19
C SER A 325 -15.28 -10.60 -18.99
N GLU A 326 -16.30 -11.23 -18.43
CA GLU A 326 -16.10 -12.28 -17.40
C GLU A 326 -15.18 -13.38 -17.97
N GLY A 327 -14.07 -13.66 -17.29
CA GLY A 327 -13.03 -14.60 -17.73
C GLY A 327 -11.94 -14.03 -18.66
N LEU A 328 -12.09 -12.78 -19.17
CA LEU A 328 -11.08 -12.10 -19.99
C LEU A 328 -10.75 -10.74 -19.34
N ALA A 329 -9.94 -10.78 -18.29
CA ALA A 329 -9.50 -9.56 -17.59
C ALA A 329 -8.38 -8.85 -18.36
N ASP A 330 -8.53 -7.53 -18.58
CA ASP A 330 -7.44 -6.68 -19.06
C ASP A 330 -6.67 -6.14 -17.85
N LEU A 331 -5.59 -6.84 -17.47
CA LEU A 331 -4.72 -6.46 -16.37
C LEU A 331 -3.73 -5.33 -16.74
N LEU A 332 -3.69 -4.90 -17.99
CA LEU A 332 -2.93 -3.73 -18.43
C LEU A 332 -3.77 -2.45 -18.37
N ALA A 333 -5.10 -2.57 -18.20
CA ALA A 333 -5.98 -1.43 -18.00
C ALA A 333 -5.66 -0.67 -16.68
N PRO A 334 -5.96 0.64 -16.61
CA PRO A 334 -5.74 1.43 -15.40
C PRO A 334 -6.45 0.88 -14.15
N VAL A 335 -7.53 0.14 -14.33
CA VAL A 335 -8.36 -0.40 -13.25
C VAL A 335 -8.26 -1.92 -13.25
N ILE A 336 -7.63 -2.47 -12.22
CA ILE A 336 -7.56 -3.90 -11.94
C ILE A 336 -8.70 -4.24 -10.97
N ARG A 337 -9.64 -5.10 -11.41
CA ARG A 337 -10.76 -5.56 -10.59
C ARG A 337 -10.42 -6.91 -9.99
N LEU A 338 -10.33 -6.95 -8.66
CA LEU A 338 -10.09 -8.20 -7.93
C LEU A 338 -11.36 -9.07 -7.98
N GLN A 339 -11.21 -10.23 -8.58
CA GLN A 339 -12.24 -11.25 -8.55
C GLN A 339 -12.29 -11.90 -7.17
N PRO A 340 -13.44 -12.43 -6.72
CA PRO A 340 -13.50 -13.30 -5.56
C PRO A 340 -12.52 -14.47 -5.74
N LEU A 341 -11.96 -14.97 -4.63
CA LEU A 341 -11.21 -16.23 -4.68
C LEU A 341 -12.16 -17.38 -5.05
N THR A 342 -11.67 -18.32 -5.86
CA THR A 342 -12.44 -19.54 -6.18
C THR A 342 -12.53 -20.46 -4.97
N TYR A 343 -13.37 -21.47 -5.06
CA TYR A 343 -13.50 -22.49 -4.01
C TYR A 343 -12.16 -23.20 -3.77
N GLU A 344 -11.48 -23.58 -4.85
CA GLU A 344 -10.18 -24.26 -4.82
C GLU A 344 -9.10 -23.36 -4.22
N GLU A 345 -9.13 -22.06 -4.52
CA GLU A 345 -8.19 -21.09 -3.94
C GLU A 345 -8.43 -20.91 -2.43
N LEU A 346 -9.69 -20.89 -2.00
CA LEU A 346 -10.04 -20.86 -0.57
C LEU A 346 -9.62 -22.14 0.15
N LEU A 347 -9.78 -23.31 -0.50
CA LEU A 347 -9.33 -24.60 0.04
C LEU A 347 -7.82 -24.59 0.28
N VAL A 348 -7.03 -24.18 -0.71
CA VAL A 348 -5.56 -24.05 -0.56
C VAL A 348 -5.19 -23.04 0.53
N LEU A 349 -5.96 -21.96 0.68
CA LEU A 349 -5.70 -20.96 1.72
C LEU A 349 -5.96 -21.52 3.12
N THR A 350 -7.05 -22.24 3.32
CA THR A 350 -7.39 -22.88 4.60
C THR A 350 -6.40 -23.99 4.96
N GLU A 351 -5.96 -24.80 3.99
CA GLU A 351 -4.89 -25.80 4.20
C GLU A 351 -3.59 -25.14 4.70
N LYS A 352 -3.12 -24.07 4.02
CA LYS A 352 -1.94 -23.32 4.46
C LYS A 352 -2.09 -22.75 5.87
N LEU A 353 -3.28 -22.25 6.23
CA LEU A 353 -3.52 -21.70 7.57
C LEU A 353 -3.53 -22.78 8.65
N ALA A 354 -4.08 -23.98 8.36
CA ALA A 354 -4.04 -25.12 9.27
C ALA A 354 -2.59 -25.54 9.57
N ASP A 355 -1.76 -25.64 8.54
CA ASP A 355 -0.33 -25.98 8.69
C ASP A 355 0.45 -24.90 9.47
N ILE A 356 0.20 -23.63 9.18
CA ILE A 356 0.84 -22.51 9.89
C ILE A 356 0.45 -22.52 11.36
N HIS A 357 -0.81 -22.78 11.67
CA HIS A 357 -1.34 -22.86 13.03
C HIS A 357 -0.74 -24.04 13.79
N ALA A 358 -0.74 -25.24 13.19
CA ALA A 358 -0.14 -26.44 13.77
C ALA A 358 1.36 -26.26 14.04
N GLY A 359 2.10 -25.66 13.07
CA GLY A 359 3.52 -25.34 13.23
C GLY A 359 3.81 -24.31 14.32
N LEU A 360 2.90 -23.33 14.53
CA LEU A 360 3.01 -22.33 15.57
C LEU A 360 2.88 -22.95 16.97
N PHE A 361 1.82 -23.73 17.19
CA PHE A 361 1.50 -24.31 18.49
C PHE A 361 2.18 -25.65 18.74
N GLY A 362 2.76 -26.29 17.72
CA GLY A 362 3.60 -27.49 17.84
C GLY A 362 2.77 -28.78 17.99
N TYR A 363 1.62 -28.85 17.37
CA TYR A 363 0.82 -30.08 17.26
C TYR A 363 0.83 -30.63 15.82
N GLU A 364 0.44 -31.89 15.65
CA GLU A 364 0.26 -32.50 14.33
C GLU A 364 -1.12 -32.12 13.77
N CYS A 365 -1.15 -31.55 12.57
CA CYS A 365 -2.41 -31.21 11.92
C CYS A 365 -3.16 -32.49 11.51
N THR A 366 -4.30 -32.72 12.11
CA THR A 366 -5.16 -33.88 11.82
C THR A 366 -6.33 -33.53 10.90
N ILE A 367 -6.42 -32.26 10.46
CA ILE A 367 -7.48 -31.75 9.60
C ILE A 367 -7.28 -32.36 8.20
N THR A 368 -8.30 -32.99 7.69
CA THR A 368 -8.32 -33.60 6.36
C THR A 368 -8.87 -32.64 5.30
N GLU A 369 -8.63 -32.97 4.03
CA GLU A 369 -9.23 -32.20 2.92
C GLU A 369 -10.78 -32.23 2.99
N ASP A 370 -11.38 -33.36 3.37
CA ASP A 370 -12.84 -33.48 3.54
C ASP A 370 -13.37 -32.57 4.66
N ASP A 371 -12.61 -32.37 5.73
CA ASP A 371 -12.95 -31.43 6.81
C ASP A 371 -12.95 -29.98 6.29
N LEU A 372 -11.94 -29.61 5.50
CA LEU A 372 -11.84 -28.28 4.90
C LEU A 372 -12.97 -28.01 3.90
N VAL A 373 -13.31 -29.02 3.08
CA VAL A 373 -14.46 -28.97 2.16
C VAL A 373 -15.76 -28.75 2.94
N THR A 374 -15.97 -29.50 4.02
CA THR A 374 -17.15 -29.39 4.87
C THR A 374 -17.26 -28.00 5.51
N PHE A 375 -16.15 -27.46 6.01
CA PHE A 375 -16.10 -26.10 6.55
C PHE A 375 -16.47 -25.05 5.49
N LEU A 376 -15.86 -25.11 4.31
CA LEU A 376 -16.13 -24.15 3.23
C LEU A 376 -17.58 -24.26 2.73
N GLN A 377 -18.13 -25.45 2.62
CA GLN A 377 -19.55 -25.64 2.25
C GLN A 377 -20.48 -24.96 3.26
N LEU A 378 -20.22 -25.11 4.55
CA LEU A 378 -21.00 -24.45 5.61
C LEU A 378 -20.92 -22.92 5.50
N GLU A 379 -19.73 -22.37 5.22
CA GLU A 379 -19.54 -20.93 5.03
C GLU A 379 -20.32 -20.41 3.80
N PHE A 380 -20.29 -21.13 2.69
CA PHE A 380 -21.06 -20.79 1.48
C PHE A 380 -22.58 -20.88 1.72
N ASP A 381 -23.04 -21.90 2.43
CA ASP A 381 -24.47 -22.08 2.76
C ASP A 381 -24.98 -20.97 3.68
N ARG A 382 -24.16 -20.53 4.65
CA ARG A 382 -24.50 -19.45 5.58
C ARG A 382 -24.73 -18.12 4.90
N VAL A 383 -23.91 -17.80 3.91
CA VAL A 383 -23.92 -16.50 3.21
C VAL A 383 -24.99 -16.46 2.12
N GLY A 384 -25.49 -17.62 1.64
CA GLY A 384 -26.45 -17.76 0.54
C GLY A 384 -25.78 -17.58 -0.83
N ALA A 385 -26.36 -18.17 -1.86
CA ALA A 385 -25.76 -18.24 -3.20
C ALA A 385 -25.51 -16.87 -3.88
N ASP A 386 -26.18 -15.81 -3.42
CA ASP A 386 -26.09 -14.45 -4.01
C ASP A 386 -25.17 -13.48 -3.25
N THR A 387 -24.67 -13.83 -2.08
CA THR A 387 -23.80 -12.99 -1.29
C THR A 387 -22.39 -13.55 -1.33
N HIS A 388 -21.48 -12.80 -1.90
CA HIS A 388 -20.10 -13.23 -2.12
C HIS A 388 -19.35 -13.34 -0.79
N LEU A 389 -19.04 -14.55 -0.39
CA LEU A 389 -18.14 -14.87 0.73
C LEU A 389 -16.77 -14.19 0.51
N THR A 390 -16.29 -13.47 1.52
CA THR A 390 -15.01 -12.78 1.42
C THR A 390 -13.89 -13.58 2.08
N PRO A 391 -12.66 -13.56 1.52
CA PRO A 391 -11.51 -14.21 2.17
C PRO A 391 -11.31 -13.80 3.64
N ARG A 392 -11.65 -12.56 3.99
CA ARG A 392 -11.54 -12.07 5.38
C ARG A 392 -12.47 -12.83 6.34
N GLU A 393 -13.70 -13.10 5.92
CA GLU A 393 -14.67 -13.84 6.73
C GLU A 393 -14.25 -15.29 6.91
N VAL A 394 -13.93 -15.97 5.79
CA VAL A 394 -13.44 -17.35 5.82
C VAL A 394 -12.22 -17.51 6.71
N ILE A 395 -11.23 -16.64 6.55
CA ILE A 395 -9.98 -16.69 7.32
C ILE A 395 -10.26 -16.51 8.82
N ARG A 396 -11.09 -15.53 9.18
CA ARG A 396 -11.40 -15.25 10.60
C ARG A 396 -12.09 -16.44 11.26
N ASP A 397 -13.12 -16.95 10.61
CA ASP A 397 -13.94 -18.02 11.15
C ASP A 397 -13.15 -19.35 11.17
N PHE A 398 -12.29 -19.57 10.18
CA PHE A 398 -11.38 -20.73 10.17
C PHE A 398 -10.30 -20.67 11.26
N VAL A 399 -9.68 -19.51 11.50
CA VAL A 399 -8.69 -19.36 12.57
C VAL A 399 -9.34 -19.54 13.94
N GLU A 400 -10.58 -19.08 14.14
CA GLU A 400 -11.35 -19.33 15.36
C GLU A 400 -11.60 -20.84 15.55
N LEU A 401 -11.99 -21.54 14.48
CA LEU A 401 -12.16 -23.00 14.49
C LEU A 401 -10.88 -23.73 14.90
N LEU A 402 -9.72 -23.34 14.32
CA LEU A 402 -8.43 -23.91 14.68
C LEU A 402 -8.06 -23.68 16.14
N ASP A 403 -8.32 -22.49 16.67
CA ASP A 403 -8.08 -22.16 18.08
C ASP A 403 -8.94 -23.05 19.02
N ILE A 404 -10.21 -23.26 18.68
CA ILE A 404 -11.14 -24.11 19.49
C ILE A 404 -10.66 -25.56 19.47
N LEU A 405 -10.32 -26.10 18.30
CA LEU A 405 -9.81 -27.46 18.17
C LEU A 405 -8.51 -27.67 18.97
N TYR A 406 -7.60 -26.70 18.92
CA TYR A 406 -6.35 -26.77 19.67
C TYR A 406 -6.55 -26.74 21.20
N GLN A 407 -7.54 -25.96 21.68
CA GLN A 407 -7.80 -25.78 23.11
C GLN A 407 -8.64 -26.92 23.74
N THR A 408 -9.33 -27.72 22.91
CA THR A 408 -10.27 -28.73 23.39
C THR A 408 -9.89 -30.12 22.91
N GLU A 409 -9.22 -30.90 23.76
CA GLU A 409 -8.82 -32.26 23.45
C GLU A 409 -10.03 -33.17 23.10
N GLY A 410 -9.90 -33.91 22.00
CA GLY A 410 -10.89 -34.90 21.56
C GLY A 410 -12.08 -34.29 20.78
N LEU A 411 -12.12 -32.98 20.56
CA LEU A 411 -13.15 -32.34 19.75
C LEU A 411 -12.81 -32.50 18.26
N THR A 412 -13.81 -32.87 17.44
CA THR A 412 -13.64 -32.97 15.98
C THR A 412 -14.30 -31.81 15.26
N ILE A 413 -13.84 -31.50 14.03
CA ILE A 413 -14.47 -30.48 13.19
C ILE A 413 -15.94 -30.76 12.97
N GLU A 414 -16.30 -32.00 12.66
CA GLU A 414 -17.69 -32.41 12.46
C GLU A 414 -18.60 -32.10 13.67
N GLN A 415 -18.10 -32.27 14.88
CA GLN A 415 -18.85 -31.95 16.11
C GLN A 415 -19.10 -30.46 16.27
N ILE A 416 -18.09 -29.61 15.92
CA ILE A 416 -18.23 -28.15 15.98
C ILE A 416 -19.22 -27.69 14.89
N LEU A 417 -19.02 -28.14 13.66
CA LEU A 417 -19.84 -27.71 12.52
C LEU A 417 -21.29 -28.24 12.65
N GLY A 418 -21.47 -29.48 13.14
CA GLY A 418 -22.78 -30.05 13.40
C GLY A 418 -23.59 -29.31 14.48
N SER A 419 -22.92 -28.79 15.52
CA SER A 419 -23.57 -27.99 16.56
C SER A 419 -24.02 -26.62 16.03
N HIS A 420 -23.28 -26.00 15.08
CA HIS A 420 -23.65 -24.75 14.45
C HIS A 420 -24.78 -24.89 13.43
N GLN A 421 -24.88 -26.02 12.70
CA GLN A 421 -26.01 -26.30 11.81
C GLN A 421 -27.33 -26.40 12.58
N LEU A 422 -27.32 -27.00 13.76
CA LEU A 422 -28.50 -27.13 14.62
C LEU A 422 -28.94 -25.78 15.21
N SER A 423 -28.01 -24.87 15.51
CA SER A 423 -28.35 -23.54 16.04
C SER A 423 -28.89 -22.61 14.94
N SER A 424 -28.36 -22.65 13.73
CA SER A 424 -28.86 -21.84 12.60
C SER A 424 -30.27 -22.27 12.15
N THR A 425 -30.59 -23.56 12.21
CA THR A 425 -31.93 -24.07 11.91
C THR A 425 -32.97 -23.69 12.98
N SER A 426 -32.57 -23.52 14.22
CA SER A 426 -33.44 -23.10 15.33
C SER A 426 -33.74 -21.59 15.33
N GLU A 427 -32.80 -20.74 14.83
CA GLU A 427 -33.04 -19.30 14.66
C GLU A 427 -34.00 -18.98 13.51
N VAL A 428 -33.94 -19.74 12.42
CA VAL A 428 -34.86 -19.57 11.26
C VAL A 428 -36.31 -19.95 11.66
N THR A 429 -36.50 -20.86 12.60
CA THR A 429 -37.86 -21.24 13.09
C THR A 429 -38.43 -20.25 14.11
N GLN A 430 -37.61 -19.39 14.73
CA GLN A 430 -38.12 -18.37 15.70
C GLN A 430 -38.31 -16.97 15.08
N SER A 431 -37.79 -16.69 13.89
CA SER A 431 -37.93 -15.38 13.21
C SER A 431 -39.22 -15.25 12.36
N GLY A 432 -40.16 -16.21 12.47
CA GLY A 432 -41.47 -16.17 11.80
C GLY A 432 -42.51 -15.23 12.40
N SER A 433 -42.22 -14.48 13.47
CA SER A 433 -43.13 -13.49 14.02
C SER A 433 -42.40 -12.41 14.83
N SER A 434 -41.88 -11.43 14.15
CA SER A 434 -41.86 -10.03 14.63
C SER A 434 -41.19 -9.14 13.56
N GLY A 435 -41.94 -8.07 13.27
CA GLY A 435 -41.65 -7.21 12.11
C GLY A 435 -40.37 -6.43 12.18
N ASN A 436 -39.98 -6.06 10.97
CA ASN A 436 -39.18 -4.91 10.58
C ASN A 436 -38.39 -4.19 11.68
N LEU A 437 -37.12 -4.56 11.88
CA LEU A 437 -36.18 -3.84 12.73
C LEU A 437 -34.87 -3.43 12.01
N TYR A 438 -34.82 -3.54 10.66
CA TYR A 438 -33.68 -3.07 9.86
C TYR A 438 -34.13 -2.17 8.70
N ALA A 439 -34.94 -1.18 9.04
CA ALA A 439 -35.22 -0.06 8.15
C ALA A 439 -34.91 1.22 8.92
N GLU A 440 -33.62 1.58 9.04
CA GLU A 440 -33.17 2.94 9.35
C GLU A 440 -31.65 2.95 9.56
N PHE A 441 -30.91 2.99 8.47
CA PHE A 441 -29.60 3.61 8.38
C PHE A 441 -29.36 4.08 6.93
N ASP A 442 -30.25 4.96 6.48
CA ASP A 442 -29.97 5.93 5.44
C ASP A 442 -29.72 7.27 6.15
N ILE A 443 -28.46 7.61 6.37
CA ILE A 443 -27.95 8.98 6.44
C ILE A 443 -26.54 9.04 5.84
#